data_bf00d0b62f02916dafd7b9af5fa7225c
#
_entry.id   bf00d0b62f02916dafd7b9af5fa7225c
#
_cell.length_a   1.000
_cell.length_b   1.000
_cell.length_c   1.000
_cell.angle_alpha   90.00
_cell.angle_beta   90.00
_cell.angle_gamma   90.00
#
_symmetry.space_group_name_H-M   'P 1'
#
loop_
_entity.id
_entity.type
_entity.pdbx_description
1 polymer ?
#
loop_
_entity_poly.entity_id
_entity_poly.type
_entity_poly.pdbx_seq_one_letter_code
_entity_poly.pdbx_strand_id
1 'polypeptide(L)'
;LACMQEYEIQEGERVEHISHNLYRTTDYYWVILLVNNIIDPYHDWPKSSEDLLDFTKQRYGAENIHKIHHYVDGTNADIRVDFDQTKFNTGEIKSISNIEHEEKVNEEKRQIKVPKPEFIEEIAGQFRKLIRGN
;
A
#
# COMPACT_ATOMS: atom_id res chain seq x y z
N LEU A 1 9.96 15.61 6.49
CA LEU A 1 11.37 16.00 6.59
C LEU A 1 11.86 16.59 5.27
N ALA A 2 12.77 17.55 5.36
CA ALA A 2 13.27 18.26 4.17
C ALA A 2 14.06 17.37 3.21
N CYS A 3 14.63 16.26 3.70
CA CYS A 3 15.40 15.31 2.88
C CYS A 3 14.54 14.23 2.21
N MET A 4 13.24 14.19 2.52
CA MET A 4 12.32 13.20 1.98
C MET A 4 11.30 13.88 1.06
N GLN A 5 10.74 13.11 0.14
CA GLN A 5 9.63 13.56 -0.70
C GLN A 5 8.57 12.47 -0.78
N GLU A 6 7.35 12.88 -1.03
CA GLU A 6 6.26 11.93 -1.23
C GLU A 6 6.35 11.33 -2.63
N TYR A 7 5.93 10.08 -2.74
CA TYR A 7 5.91 9.36 -4.00
C TYR A 7 4.67 8.48 -4.05
N GLU A 8 3.99 8.48 -5.19
CA GLU A 8 2.85 7.60 -5.42
C GLU A 8 3.27 6.46 -6.33
N ILE A 9 3.20 5.24 -5.82
CA ILE A 9 3.56 4.04 -6.57
C ILE A 9 2.53 3.81 -7.67
N GLN A 10 2.98 3.66 -8.90
CA GLN A 10 2.13 3.43 -10.05
C GLN A 10 1.77 1.95 -10.21
N GLU A 11 0.73 1.67 -11.00
CA GLU A 11 0.29 0.31 -11.28
C GLU A 11 1.45 -0.55 -11.78
N GLY A 12 1.71 -1.65 -11.08
CA GLY A 12 2.76 -2.59 -11.44
C GLY A 12 4.19 -2.11 -11.23
N GLU A 13 4.38 -0.93 -10.64
CA GLU A 13 5.71 -0.38 -10.41
C GLU A 13 6.41 -1.10 -9.26
N ARG A 14 7.67 -1.47 -9.46
CA ARG A 14 8.49 -2.16 -8.46
C ARG A 14 9.46 -1.17 -7.82
N VAL A 15 9.91 -1.53 -6.61
CA VAL A 15 10.81 -0.65 -5.85
C VAL A 15 12.14 -0.40 -6.60
N GLU A 16 12.64 -1.40 -7.32
CA GLU A 16 13.87 -1.26 -8.12
C GLU A 16 13.70 -0.23 -9.24
N HIS A 17 12.51 -0.16 -9.85
CA HIS A 17 12.20 0.83 -10.88
C HIS A 17 12.21 2.24 -10.30
N ILE A 18 11.65 2.42 -9.12
CA ILE A 18 11.63 3.72 -8.45
C ILE A 18 13.07 4.17 -8.15
N SER A 19 13.89 3.27 -7.61
CA SER A 19 15.29 3.55 -7.34
C SER A 19 16.03 3.99 -8.62
N HIS A 20 15.83 3.24 -9.70
CA HIS A 20 16.48 3.56 -10.97
C HIS A 20 16.03 4.93 -11.51
N ASN A 21 14.73 5.21 -11.46
CA ASN A 21 14.18 6.46 -11.97
C ASN A 21 14.64 7.69 -11.17
N LEU A 22 14.72 7.56 -9.85
CA LEU A 22 15.10 8.68 -8.98
C LEU A 22 16.60 8.83 -8.81
N TYR A 23 17.31 7.72 -8.68
CA TYR A 23 18.73 7.72 -8.30
C TYR A 23 19.66 7.21 -9.39
N ARG A 24 19.13 6.84 -10.54
CA ARG A 24 19.84 6.33 -11.71
C ARG A 24 20.58 5.00 -11.46
N THR A 25 20.16 4.28 -10.43
CA THR A 25 20.67 2.95 -10.10
C THR A 25 19.59 2.20 -9.32
N THR A 26 19.52 0.89 -9.49
CA THR A 26 18.61 0.05 -8.72
C THR A 26 19.10 -0.20 -7.29
N ASP A 27 20.35 0.15 -6.99
CA ASP A 27 21.05 -0.23 -5.75
C ASP A 27 20.44 0.33 -4.46
N TYR A 28 19.62 1.37 -4.55
CA TYR A 28 19.02 2.00 -3.37
C TYR A 28 17.60 1.51 -3.04
N TYR A 29 17.14 0.44 -3.70
CA TYR A 29 15.80 -0.11 -3.43
C TYR A 29 15.59 -0.42 -1.94
N TRP A 30 16.62 -0.92 -1.27
CA TRP A 30 16.55 -1.27 0.15
C TRP A 30 16.36 -0.05 1.05
N VAL A 31 16.86 1.11 0.66
CA VAL A 31 16.66 2.36 1.40
C VAL A 31 15.19 2.75 1.35
N ILE A 32 14.57 2.65 0.18
CA ILE A 32 13.15 2.96 0.01
C ILE A 32 12.29 2.04 0.91
N LEU A 33 12.62 0.76 0.95
CA LEU A 33 11.92 -0.19 1.81
C LEU A 33 12.08 0.16 3.29
N LEU A 34 13.31 0.48 3.71
CA LEU A 34 13.58 0.80 5.12
C LEU A 34 12.88 2.08 5.58
N VAL A 35 12.92 3.16 4.79
CA VAL A 35 12.30 4.42 5.21
C VAL A 35 10.78 4.33 5.31
N ASN A 36 10.18 3.32 4.67
CA ASN A 36 8.73 3.08 4.73
C ASN A 36 8.34 1.92 5.63
N ASN A 37 9.28 1.38 6.40
CA ASN A 37 9.04 0.24 7.30
C ASN A 37 8.51 -1.00 6.57
N ILE A 38 8.91 -1.21 5.33
CA ILE A 38 8.48 -2.37 4.55
C ILE A 38 9.44 -3.52 4.83
N ILE A 39 9.02 -4.45 5.70
CA ILE A 39 9.80 -5.61 6.11
C ILE A 39 9.54 -6.78 5.17
N ASP A 40 8.29 -6.97 4.76
CA ASP A 40 7.88 -8.02 3.84
C ASP A 40 7.31 -7.39 2.57
N PRO A 41 8.13 -7.20 1.53
CA PRO A 41 7.66 -6.58 0.29
C PRO A 41 6.51 -7.33 -0.38
N TYR A 42 6.43 -8.64 -0.21
CA TYR A 42 5.35 -9.42 -0.79
C TYR A 42 3.98 -9.00 -0.27
N HIS A 43 3.87 -8.72 1.03
CA HIS A 43 2.61 -8.31 1.66
C HIS A 43 2.44 -6.80 1.74
N ASP A 44 3.54 -6.05 1.88
CA ASP A 44 3.49 -4.62 2.18
C ASP A 44 3.58 -3.72 0.96
N TRP A 45 4.10 -4.23 -0.17
CA TRP A 45 4.15 -3.47 -1.41
C TRP A 45 2.81 -3.58 -2.13
N PRO A 46 2.31 -2.49 -2.75
CA PRO A 46 1.04 -2.57 -3.47
C PRO A 46 1.15 -3.52 -4.66
N LYS A 47 0.13 -4.35 -4.83
CA LYS A 47 0.04 -5.32 -5.91
C LYS A 47 -0.55 -4.66 -7.15
N SER A 48 -0.23 -5.19 -8.33
CA SER A 48 -0.95 -4.86 -9.55
C SER A 48 -2.40 -5.33 -9.43
N SER A 49 -3.28 -4.80 -10.27
CA SER A 49 -4.70 -5.20 -10.26
C SER A 49 -4.88 -6.70 -10.49
N GLU A 50 -4.07 -7.27 -11.38
CA GLU A 50 -4.12 -8.71 -11.66
C GLU A 50 -3.67 -9.54 -10.45
N ASP A 51 -2.54 -9.18 -9.85
CA ASP A 51 -2.02 -9.88 -8.67
C ASP A 51 -2.95 -9.72 -7.47
N LEU A 52 -3.58 -8.57 -7.33
CA LEU A 52 -4.54 -8.33 -6.25
C LEU A 52 -5.77 -9.22 -6.38
N LEU A 53 -6.26 -9.38 -7.61
CA LEU A 53 -7.39 -10.27 -7.87
C LEU A 53 -7.05 -11.71 -7.51
N ASP A 54 -5.88 -12.19 -7.92
CA ASP A 54 -5.41 -13.55 -7.60
C ASP A 54 -5.26 -13.74 -6.09
N PHE A 55 -4.67 -12.75 -5.42
CA PHE A 55 -4.52 -12.75 -3.96
C PHE A 55 -5.89 -12.84 -3.26
N THR A 56 -6.85 -12.05 -3.72
CA THR A 56 -8.19 -12.03 -3.14
C THR A 56 -8.91 -13.36 -3.33
N LYS A 57 -8.78 -13.96 -4.51
CA LYS A 57 -9.34 -15.30 -4.78
C LYS A 57 -8.75 -16.36 -3.88
N GLN A 58 -7.44 -16.30 -3.64
CA GLN A 58 -6.77 -17.25 -2.74
C GLN A 58 -7.20 -17.08 -1.29
N ARG A 59 -7.40 -15.83 -0.87
CA ARG A 59 -7.74 -15.53 0.52
C ARG A 59 -9.19 -15.87 0.88
N TYR A 60 -10.12 -15.55 0.00
CA TYR A 60 -11.55 -15.66 0.27
C TYR A 60 -12.24 -16.79 -0.49
N GLY A 61 -11.62 -17.29 -1.54
CA GLY A 61 -12.26 -18.19 -2.51
C GLY A 61 -12.81 -17.40 -3.69
N ALA A 62 -12.67 -17.94 -4.90
CA ALA A 62 -13.06 -17.23 -6.12
C ALA A 62 -14.55 -16.85 -6.12
N GLU A 63 -15.41 -17.71 -5.57
CA GLU A 63 -16.86 -17.47 -5.47
C GLU A 63 -17.24 -16.46 -4.40
N ASN A 64 -16.31 -16.06 -3.54
CA ASN A 64 -16.58 -15.20 -2.39
C ASN A 64 -16.03 -13.78 -2.51
N ILE A 65 -15.36 -13.44 -3.62
CA ILE A 65 -14.69 -12.13 -3.74
C ILE A 65 -15.68 -10.96 -3.71
N HIS A 66 -16.92 -11.16 -4.14
CA HIS A 66 -17.96 -10.14 -4.12
C HIS A 66 -18.89 -10.23 -2.90
N LYS A 67 -18.64 -11.16 -1.98
CA LYS A 67 -19.41 -11.22 -0.73
C LYS A 67 -19.02 -10.08 0.18
N ILE A 68 -19.94 -9.72 1.06
CA ILE A 68 -19.78 -8.58 1.95
C ILE A 68 -18.70 -8.85 2.99
N HIS A 69 -17.75 -7.93 3.08
CA HIS A 69 -16.69 -7.94 4.10
C HIS A 69 -17.17 -7.19 5.36
N HIS A 70 -17.73 -6.01 5.18
CA HIS A 70 -18.24 -5.19 6.28
C HIS A 70 -19.17 -4.09 5.74
N TYR A 71 -19.76 -3.32 6.65
CA TYR A 71 -20.59 -2.16 6.33
C TYR A 71 -19.90 -0.89 6.79
N VAL A 72 -20.16 0.19 6.08
CA VAL A 72 -19.58 1.51 6.37
C VAL A 72 -20.66 2.57 6.31
N ASP A 73 -20.35 3.73 6.90
CA ASP A 73 -21.19 4.91 6.75
C ASP A 73 -21.27 5.31 5.27
N GLY A 74 -22.47 5.63 4.81
CA GLY A 74 -22.70 5.93 3.38
C GLY A 74 -21.99 7.18 2.88
N THR A 75 -21.58 8.08 3.78
CA THR A 75 -20.87 9.31 3.44
C THR A 75 -19.39 9.25 3.77
N ASN A 76 -18.96 8.28 4.58
CA ASN A 76 -17.56 8.13 4.95
C ASN A 76 -17.20 6.64 5.11
N ALA A 77 -16.53 6.10 4.09
CA ALA A 77 -16.17 4.69 4.03
C ALA A 77 -15.13 4.27 5.08
N ASP A 78 -14.51 5.21 5.77
CA ASP A 78 -13.55 4.92 6.84
C ASP A 78 -14.24 4.58 8.16
N ILE A 79 -15.55 4.85 8.27
CA ILE A 79 -16.31 4.56 9.48
C ILE A 79 -17.07 3.25 9.28
N ARG A 80 -16.65 2.20 10.00
CA ARG A 80 -17.34 0.93 10.01
C ARG A 80 -18.56 1.04 10.91
N VAL A 81 -19.65 0.41 10.48
CA VAL A 81 -20.92 0.42 11.20
C VAL A 81 -21.51 -0.99 11.24
N ASP A 82 -22.42 -1.22 12.19
CA ASP A 82 -23.18 -2.46 12.24
C ASP A 82 -24.27 -2.45 11.18
N PHE A 83 -24.66 -3.63 10.71
CA PHE A 83 -25.73 -3.75 9.74
C PHE A 83 -27.06 -3.28 10.33
N ASP A 84 -27.79 -2.48 9.57
CA ASP A 84 -29.18 -2.05 9.88
C ASP A 84 -29.94 -2.03 8.56
N GLN A 85 -30.94 -2.87 8.44
CA GLN A 85 -31.70 -3.03 7.19
C GLN A 85 -32.33 -1.73 6.71
N THR A 86 -32.88 -0.95 7.62
CA THR A 86 -33.53 0.32 7.28
C THR A 86 -32.53 1.32 6.74
N LYS A 87 -31.38 1.46 7.42
CA LYS A 87 -30.31 2.36 7.00
C LYS A 87 -29.66 1.90 5.70
N PHE A 88 -29.54 0.60 5.50
CA PHE A 88 -29.04 0.05 4.25
C PHE A 88 -29.99 0.38 3.08
N ASN A 89 -31.28 0.24 3.28
CA ASN A 89 -32.28 0.54 2.26
C ASN A 89 -32.31 2.02 1.87
N THR A 90 -32.03 2.92 2.81
CA THR A 90 -32.01 4.37 2.55
C THR A 90 -30.67 4.90 2.06
N GLY A 91 -29.62 4.05 2.05
CA GLY A 91 -28.27 4.46 1.64
C GLY A 91 -27.47 5.15 2.75
N GLU A 92 -28.00 5.20 3.98
CA GLU A 92 -27.24 5.73 5.13
C GLU A 92 -26.02 4.89 5.44
N ILE A 93 -26.06 3.60 5.15
CA ILE A 93 -24.91 2.69 5.23
C ILE A 93 -24.73 1.97 3.89
N LYS A 94 -23.51 1.55 3.62
CA LYS A 94 -23.16 0.82 2.40
C LYS A 94 -22.39 -0.43 2.74
N SER A 95 -22.49 -1.45 1.87
CA SER A 95 -21.69 -2.67 1.99
C SER A 95 -20.37 -2.51 1.26
N ILE A 96 -19.33 -3.12 1.82
CA ILE A 96 -18.01 -3.23 1.19
C ILE A 96 -17.76 -4.71 0.97
N SER A 97 -17.50 -5.10 -0.28
CA SER A 97 -17.19 -6.48 -0.61
C SER A 97 -15.75 -6.84 -0.26
N ASN A 98 -15.44 -8.12 -0.27
CA ASN A 98 -14.07 -8.59 0.00
C ASN A 98 -13.06 -7.98 -0.97
N ILE A 99 -13.36 -7.96 -2.27
CA ILE A 99 -12.44 -7.37 -3.26
C ILE A 99 -12.32 -5.85 -3.07
N GLU A 100 -13.41 -5.16 -2.79
CA GLU A 100 -13.36 -3.72 -2.54
C GLU A 100 -12.51 -3.39 -1.32
N HIS A 101 -12.60 -4.21 -0.27
CA HIS A 101 -11.77 -4.05 0.91
C HIS A 101 -10.28 -4.19 0.58
N GLU A 102 -9.92 -5.26 -0.17
CA GLU A 102 -8.53 -5.49 -0.56
C GLU A 102 -8.01 -4.41 -1.51
N GLU A 103 -8.85 -3.90 -2.41
CA GLU A 103 -8.49 -2.78 -3.28
C GLU A 103 -8.18 -1.52 -2.47
N LYS A 104 -8.97 -1.22 -1.45
CA LYS A 104 -8.75 -0.06 -0.59
C LYS A 104 -7.43 -0.19 0.18
N VAL A 105 -7.20 -1.33 0.80
CA VAL A 105 -5.95 -1.61 1.53
C VAL A 105 -4.74 -1.48 0.60
N ASN A 106 -4.87 -2.03 -0.61
CA ASN A 106 -3.81 -1.97 -1.61
C ASN A 106 -3.53 -0.53 -2.05
N GLU A 107 -4.57 0.26 -2.26
CA GLU A 107 -4.45 1.67 -2.69
C GLU A 107 -3.76 2.52 -1.62
N GLU A 108 -4.03 2.26 -0.35
CA GLU A 108 -3.38 2.96 0.75
C GLU A 108 -1.87 2.74 0.79
N LYS A 109 -1.39 1.60 0.28
CA LYS A 109 0.05 1.27 0.24
C LYS A 109 0.81 2.06 -0.83
N ARG A 110 0.12 2.72 -1.78
CA ARG A 110 0.78 3.45 -2.87
C ARG A 110 1.45 4.72 -2.42
N GLN A 111 1.03 5.29 -1.30
CA GLN A 111 1.59 6.54 -0.80
C GLN A 111 2.80 6.23 0.09
N ILE A 112 3.99 6.51 -0.42
CA ILE A 112 5.24 6.29 0.29
C ILE A 112 6.06 7.57 0.33
N LYS A 113 7.13 7.52 1.13
CA LYS A 113 8.14 8.57 1.15
C LYS A 113 9.45 8.00 0.63
N VAL A 114 10.18 8.82 -0.10
CA VAL A 114 11.49 8.43 -0.63
C VAL A 114 12.49 9.54 -0.36
N PRO A 115 13.77 9.22 -0.13
CA PRO A 115 14.80 10.24 -0.05
C PRO A 115 14.88 11.04 -1.34
N LYS A 116 15.04 12.36 -1.23
CA LYS A 116 15.34 13.18 -2.39
C LYS A 116 16.68 12.74 -2.99
N PRO A 117 16.83 12.81 -4.32
CA PRO A 117 18.07 12.34 -4.97
C PRO A 117 19.36 12.92 -4.39
N GLU A 118 19.33 14.20 -4.00
CA GLU A 118 20.52 14.86 -3.44
C GLU A 118 20.91 14.34 -2.04
N PHE A 119 20.04 13.63 -1.36
CA PHE A 119 20.30 13.09 -0.01
C PHE A 119 20.47 11.59 0.04
N ILE A 120 20.32 10.88 -1.09
CA ILE A 120 20.26 9.42 -1.06
C ILE A 120 21.57 8.78 -0.56
N GLU A 121 22.72 9.27 -0.97
CA GLU A 121 24.00 8.71 -0.53
C GLU A 121 24.22 8.89 0.96
N GLU A 122 23.88 10.04 1.49
CA GLU A 122 24.02 10.35 2.91
C GLU A 122 23.10 9.44 3.74
N ILE A 123 21.83 9.32 3.34
CA ILE A 123 20.85 8.49 4.05
C ILE A 123 21.24 7.02 3.98
N ALA A 124 21.66 6.53 2.81
CA ALA A 124 22.14 5.16 2.66
C ALA A 124 23.34 4.88 3.54
N GLY A 125 24.27 5.83 3.63
CA GLY A 125 25.44 5.72 4.50
C GLY A 125 25.08 5.61 5.97
N GLN A 126 24.12 6.40 6.42
CA GLN A 126 23.64 6.36 7.81
C GLN A 126 22.97 5.01 8.13
N PHE A 127 22.14 4.49 7.23
CA PHE A 127 21.51 3.18 7.43
C PHE A 127 22.53 2.05 7.45
N ARG A 128 23.57 2.11 6.59
CA ARG A 128 24.63 1.10 6.60
C ARG A 128 25.35 1.06 7.95
N LYS A 129 25.61 2.22 8.54
CA LYS A 129 26.23 2.30 9.88
C LYS A 129 25.35 1.67 10.94
N LEU A 130 24.04 1.97 10.91
CA LEU A 130 23.09 1.39 11.87
C LEU A 130 22.99 -0.12 11.74
N ILE A 131 22.93 -0.64 10.51
CA ILE A 131 22.84 -2.08 10.24
C ILE A 131 24.10 -2.80 10.73
N ARG A 132 25.28 -2.19 10.60
CA ARG A 132 26.56 -2.76 11.05
C ARG A 132 26.79 -2.61 12.54
N GLY A 133 25.95 -1.82 13.25
CA GLY A 133 26.12 -1.59 14.67
C GLY A 133 27.24 -0.61 15.00
N ASN A 134 27.64 0.21 14.04
CA ASN A 134 28.71 1.21 14.21
C ASN A 134 28.15 2.61 14.35
#